data_c3f4ef2ef4b0c6e1137bec6ec9f4ddd0
#
_entry.id   c3f4ef2ef4b0c6e1137bec6ec9f4ddd0
#
_cell.length_a   1.000
_cell.length_b   1.000
_cell.length_c   1.000
_cell.angle_alpha   90.00
_cell.angle_beta   90.00
_cell.angle_gamma   90.00
#
_symmetry.space_group_name_H-M   'P 1'
#
loop_
_entity.id
_entity.type
_entity.pdbx_description
1 polymer ?
#
loop_
_entity_poly.entity_id
_entity_poly.type
_entity_poly.pdbx_seq_one_letter_code
_entity_poly.pdbx_strand_id
1 'polypeptide(L)'
;AGGKKEPLALDQAAPDKGKKPAAAGATSVMTLTPDVAPEGWSYSGADKTWGSMSVGAIGALCILDYMMGKDWRKDEDVLQGLQWMNKHFTVTENPFLEKKWHYYYLYGIERVGMLFGTERIGDHKWYRTGAEYLLANQGAGGQWNDTVDTCFAILFLRRATRRLDVATGGSSRR
;
A
#
# COMPACT_ATOMS: atom_id res chain seq x y z
N ALA A 1 -18.20 -44.64 -23.09
CA ALA A 1 -16.81 -44.27 -23.31
C ALA A 1 -16.51 -43.09 -22.39
N GLY A 2 -15.91 -43.37 -21.23
CA GLY A 2 -15.56 -42.37 -20.25
C GLY A 2 -14.12 -41.89 -20.48
N GLY A 3 -13.95 -40.65 -20.93
CA GLY A 3 -12.64 -40.00 -21.02
C GLY A 3 -12.19 -39.53 -19.64
N LYS A 4 -11.14 -40.13 -19.10
CA LYS A 4 -10.44 -39.63 -17.93
C LYS A 4 -9.71 -38.36 -18.34
N LYS A 5 -10.05 -37.23 -17.69
CA LYS A 5 -9.21 -36.01 -17.74
C LYS A 5 -8.00 -36.22 -16.86
N GLU A 6 -6.82 -36.18 -17.46
CA GLU A 6 -5.57 -36.08 -16.70
C GLU A 6 -5.45 -34.72 -16.00
N PRO A 7 -4.90 -34.65 -14.76
CA PRO A 7 -4.67 -33.39 -14.10
C PRO A 7 -3.52 -32.64 -14.77
N LEU A 8 -3.72 -31.36 -15.07
CA LEU A 8 -2.65 -30.46 -15.52
C LEU A 8 -1.51 -30.46 -14.49
N ALA A 9 -0.34 -30.95 -14.91
CA ALA A 9 0.88 -30.79 -14.15
C ALA A 9 1.23 -29.31 -14.09
N LEU A 10 1.13 -28.73 -12.90
CA LEU A 10 1.72 -27.42 -12.60
C LEU A 10 3.24 -27.59 -12.64
N ASP A 11 3.85 -27.02 -13.67
CA ASP A 11 5.29 -26.93 -13.84
C ASP A 11 5.90 -26.26 -12.63
N GLN A 12 6.54 -27.02 -11.77
CA GLN A 12 7.26 -26.51 -10.61
C GLN A 12 8.57 -25.90 -11.13
N ALA A 13 8.56 -24.60 -11.40
CA ALA A 13 9.78 -23.87 -11.64
C ALA A 13 10.72 -24.06 -10.43
N ALA A 14 11.85 -24.72 -10.66
CA ALA A 14 12.87 -24.95 -9.67
C ALA A 14 13.34 -23.61 -9.07
N PRO A 15 13.63 -23.55 -7.75
CA PRO A 15 14.09 -22.31 -7.14
C PRO A 15 15.47 -21.95 -7.70
N ASP A 16 15.59 -20.73 -8.21
CA ASP A 16 16.87 -20.14 -8.66
C ASP A 16 17.86 -20.09 -7.48
N LYS A 17 18.85 -20.98 -7.54
CA LYS A 17 19.94 -21.09 -6.56
C LYS A 17 21.03 -20.06 -6.88
N GLY A 18 20.75 -18.77 -6.74
CA GLY A 18 21.80 -17.80 -7.06
C GLY A 18 21.68 -16.40 -6.50
N LYS A 19 20.58 -16.01 -5.92
CA LYS A 19 20.47 -14.66 -5.35
C LYS A 19 20.21 -14.72 -3.86
N LYS A 20 21.31 -14.54 -3.08
CA LYS A 20 21.24 -14.29 -1.65
C LYS A 20 20.18 -13.19 -1.42
N PRO A 21 19.18 -13.39 -0.57
CA PRO A 21 18.23 -12.34 -0.28
C PRO A 21 19.02 -11.15 0.24
N ALA A 22 18.85 -10.00 -0.39
CA ALA A 22 19.39 -8.76 0.13
C ALA A 22 18.95 -8.66 1.59
N ALA A 23 19.90 -8.42 2.48
CA ALA A 23 19.65 -8.27 3.91
C ALA A 23 18.41 -7.39 4.10
N ALA A 24 17.51 -7.85 4.96
CA ALA A 24 16.32 -7.06 5.34
C ALA A 24 16.84 -5.70 5.79
N GLY A 25 16.76 -4.73 4.89
CA GLY A 25 17.16 -3.35 5.15
C GLY A 25 16.42 -2.89 6.39
N ALA A 26 17.12 -2.18 7.24
CA ALA A 26 16.62 -1.60 8.47
C ALA A 26 15.18 -1.10 8.24
N THR A 27 14.28 -1.53 9.11
CA THR A 27 12.87 -1.12 9.08
C THR A 27 12.87 0.40 9.16
N SER A 28 12.67 1.06 8.02
CA SER A 28 12.63 2.51 7.97
C SER A 28 11.36 2.92 8.73
N VAL A 29 11.53 3.44 9.92
CA VAL A 29 10.44 4.11 10.62
C VAL A 29 10.31 5.47 9.97
N MET A 30 9.18 5.70 9.31
CA MET A 30 8.84 7.01 8.78
C MET A 30 8.61 7.94 9.96
N THR A 31 9.58 8.83 10.23
CA THR A 31 9.42 9.84 11.26
C THR A 31 8.55 10.94 10.66
N LEU A 32 7.30 11.02 11.13
CA LEU A 32 6.42 12.13 10.82
C LEU A 32 6.94 13.37 11.58
N THR A 33 7.17 14.45 10.88
CA THR A 33 7.58 15.72 11.47
C THR A 33 6.37 16.38 12.17
N PRO A 34 6.42 16.66 13.49
CA PRO A 34 5.25 17.19 14.22
C PRO A 34 4.74 18.53 13.70
N ASP A 35 5.60 19.28 13.00
CA ASP A 35 5.32 20.65 12.55
C ASP A 35 4.53 20.74 11.24
N VAL A 36 4.25 19.61 10.58
CA VAL A 36 3.48 19.58 9.34
C VAL A 36 1.99 19.40 9.66
N ALA A 37 1.16 20.33 9.21
CA ALA A 37 -0.29 20.25 9.41
C ALA A 37 -0.88 19.06 8.65
N PRO A 38 -1.81 18.28 9.25
CA PRO A 38 -2.46 17.18 8.56
C PRO A 38 -3.45 17.69 7.52
N GLU A 39 -3.26 17.33 6.25
CA GLU A 39 -4.17 17.66 5.16
C GLU A 39 -4.48 16.41 4.33
N GLY A 40 -5.76 16.21 3.97
CA GLY A 40 -6.23 15.10 3.16
C GLY A 40 -6.94 15.60 1.92
N TRP A 41 -7.36 14.67 1.06
CA TRP A 41 -8.02 14.99 -0.21
C TRP A 41 -9.48 14.55 -0.23
N SER A 42 -10.31 15.31 -0.96
CA SER A 42 -11.69 15.00 -1.28
C SER A 42 -11.87 14.79 -2.78
N TYR A 43 -12.98 14.16 -3.17
CA TYR A 43 -13.30 13.95 -4.58
C TYR A 43 -13.81 15.20 -5.29
N SER A 44 -14.50 16.08 -4.59
CA SER A 44 -15.27 17.19 -5.19
C SER A 44 -14.94 18.57 -4.66
N GLY A 45 -13.79 18.76 -4.03
CA GLY A 45 -13.43 20.07 -3.45
C GLY A 45 -14.33 20.52 -2.31
N ALA A 46 -15.28 19.69 -1.90
CA ALA A 46 -16.21 19.99 -0.83
C ALA A 46 -15.68 19.48 0.52
N ASP A 47 -16.04 20.07 1.50
CA ASP A 47 -15.94 20.06 2.95
C ASP A 47 -15.40 18.82 3.69
N LYS A 48 -15.21 17.66 3.08
CA LYS A 48 -14.73 16.43 3.76
C LYS A 48 -13.67 15.71 2.96
N THR A 49 -12.52 15.54 3.56
CA THR A 49 -11.48 14.66 3.07
C THR A 49 -11.82 13.20 3.37
N TRP A 50 -11.50 12.29 2.45
CA TRP A 50 -11.82 10.87 2.57
C TRP A 50 -10.56 10.02 2.61
N GLY A 51 -10.60 8.93 3.32
CA GLY A 51 -9.46 8.01 3.42
C GLY A 51 -9.00 7.53 2.06
N SER A 52 -9.89 7.01 1.22
CA SER A 52 -9.56 6.49 -0.10
C SER A 52 -8.99 7.54 -1.07
N MET A 53 -9.45 8.78 -0.99
CA MET A 53 -8.89 9.86 -1.81
C MET A 53 -7.52 10.29 -1.31
N SER A 54 -7.35 10.41 0.00
CA SER A 54 -6.07 10.80 0.61
C SER A 54 -4.96 9.78 0.32
N VAL A 55 -5.20 8.48 0.52
CA VAL A 55 -4.19 7.46 0.16
C VAL A 55 -3.90 7.41 -1.33
N GLY A 56 -4.92 7.66 -2.17
CA GLY A 56 -4.77 7.74 -3.62
C GLY A 56 -3.89 8.91 -4.05
N ALA A 57 -4.14 10.09 -3.49
CA ALA A 57 -3.37 11.31 -3.77
C ALA A 57 -1.91 11.17 -3.32
N ILE A 58 -1.65 10.69 -2.10
CA ILE A 58 -0.28 10.43 -1.63
C ILE A 58 0.45 9.48 -2.58
N GLY A 59 -0.19 8.36 -2.95
CA GLY A 59 0.42 7.41 -3.88
C GLY A 59 0.71 8.01 -5.26
N ALA A 60 -0.18 8.86 -5.78
CA ALA A 60 0.01 9.56 -7.05
C ALA A 60 1.17 10.57 -6.97
N LEU A 61 1.23 11.39 -5.92
CA LEU A 61 2.30 12.36 -5.69
C LEU A 61 3.66 11.67 -5.57
N CYS A 62 3.75 10.58 -4.81
CA CYS A 62 4.99 9.79 -4.71
C CYS A 62 5.50 9.33 -6.10
N ILE A 63 4.60 8.86 -6.96
CA ILE A 63 4.96 8.38 -8.29
C ILE A 63 5.36 9.57 -9.19
N LEU A 64 4.61 10.67 -9.15
CA LEU A 64 4.91 11.87 -9.95
C LEU A 64 6.27 12.46 -9.57
N ASP A 65 6.55 12.62 -8.29
CA ASP A 65 7.83 13.12 -7.82
C ASP A 65 8.99 12.20 -8.23
N TYR A 66 8.81 10.89 -8.06
CA TYR A 66 9.78 9.91 -8.53
C TYR A 66 10.06 10.05 -10.03
N MET A 67 9.02 10.20 -10.86
CA MET A 67 9.18 10.39 -12.32
C MET A 67 9.85 11.71 -12.67
N MET A 68 9.67 12.75 -11.85
CA MET A 68 10.32 14.05 -11.98
C MET A 68 11.72 14.08 -11.37
N GLY A 69 12.22 12.98 -10.82
CA GLY A 69 13.52 12.93 -10.15
C GLY A 69 13.57 13.67 -8.80
N LYS A 70 12.43 13.96 -8.21
CA LYS A 70 12.32 14.56 -6.88
C LYS A 70 12.26 13.48 -5.80
N ASP A 71 12.60 13.87 -4.58
CA ASP A 71 12.46 13.02 -3.39
C ASP A 71 11.09 13.25 -2.74
N TRP A 72 10.11 12.40 -3.07
CA TRP A 72 8.74 12.44 -2.52
C TRP A 72 8.69 12.40 -0.98
N ARG A 73 9.76 11.94 -0.32
CA ARG A 73 9.82 11.90 1.15
C ARG A 73 9.97 13.28 1.77
N LYS A 74 10.27 14.28 0.94
CA LYS A 74 10.43 15.68 1.33
C LYS A 74 9.35 16.58 0.77
N ASP A 75 8.46 16.02 -0.04
CA ASP A 75 7.33 16.77 -0.59
C ASP A 75 6.34 17.12 0.52
N GLU A 76 5.99 18.39 0.62
CA GLU A 76 5.16 18.91 1.70
C GLU A 76 3.75 18.33 1.66
N ASP A 77 3.14 18.26 0.47
CA ASP A 77 1.79 17.71 0.30
C ASP A 77 1.75 16.24 0.68
N VAL A 78 2.79 15.48 0.32
CA VAL A 78 2.92 14.07 0.71
C VAL A 78 3.04 13.94 2.23
N LEU A 79 3.84 14.79 2.89
CA LEU A 79 4.03 14.78 4.34
C LEU A 79 2.74 15.17 5.07
N GLN A 80 2.01 16.17 4.59
CA GLN A 80 0.69 16.57 5.12
C GLN A 80 -0.31 15.44 5.03
N GLY A 81 -0.36 14.76 3.88
CA GLY A 81 -1.19 13.59 3.68
C GLY A 81 -0.88 12.44 4.63
N LEU A 82 0.40 12.19 4.87
CA LEU A 82 0.83 11.16 5.82
C LEU A 82 0.45 11.50 7.27
N GLN A 83 0.54 12.78 7.65
CA GLN A 83 0.05 13.25 8.95
C GLN A 83 -1.46 13.05 9.07
N TRP A 84 -2.21 13.34 7.99
CA TRP A 84 -3.63 13.10 7.95
C TRP A 84 -3.95 11.61 8.10
N MET A 85 -3.22 10.74 7.36
CA MET A 85 -3.38 9.29 7.50
C MET A 85 -3.08 8.80 8.91
N ASN A 86 -2.00 9.29 9.54
CA ASN A 86 -1.68 8.91 10.91
C ASN A 86 -2.80 9.29 11.89
N LYS A 87 -3.36 10.50 11.74
CA LYS A 87 -4.42 11.01 12.61
C LYS A 87 -5.74 10.23 12.45
N HIS A 88 -6.05 9.79 11.23
CA HIS A 88 -7.32 9.15 10.90
C HIS A 88 -7.18 7.66 10.55
N PHE A 89 -6.06 7.05 10.94
CA PHE A 89 -5.77 5.66 10.60
C PHE A 89 -6.82 4.71 11.18
N THR A 90 -7.41 3.91 10.33
CA THR A 90 -8.23 2.77 10.68
C THR A 90 -8.12 1.70 9.59
N VAL A 91 -8.38 0.45 9.93
CA VAL A 91 -8.49 -0.64 8.95
C VAL A 91 -9.90 -1.21 8.90
N THR A 92 -10.80 -0.70 9.74
CA THR A 92 -12.17 -1.23 9.85
C THR A 92 -13.16 -0.52 8.93
N GLU A 93 -12.79 0.64 8.41
CA GLU A 93 -13.63 1.46 7.53
C GLU A 93 -12.78 2.38 6.66
N ASN A 94 -13.39 3.01 5.68
CA ASN A 94 -12.80 4.12 4.93
C ASN A 94 -13.10 5.43 5.69
N PRO A 95 -12.11 6.12 6.25
CA PRO A 95 -12.33 7.34 7.02
C PRO A 95 -13.29 8.30 6.33
N PHE A 96 -14.33 8.69 7.03
CA PHE A 96 -15.44 9.58 6.61
C PHE A 96 -16.36 9.03 5.49
N LEU A 97 -16.18 7.77 5.10
CA LEU A 97 -17.07 7.06 4.15
C LEU A 97 -17.53 5.68 4.64
N GLU A 98 -17.28 5.35 5.91
CA GLU A 98 -17.67 4.08 6.50
C GLU A 98 -17.19 2.88 5.67
N LYS A 99 -18.11 2.00 5.24
CA LYS A 99 -17.78 0.82 4.42
C LYS A 99 -17.66 1.10 2.91
N LYS A 100 -18.02 2.31 2.47
CA LYS A 100 -17.96 2.64 1.04
C LYS A 100 -16.51 2.73 0.58
N TRP A 101 -16.18 1.99 -0.46
CA TRP A 101 -14.82 1.91 -1.01
C TRP A 101 -13.76 1.46 0.00
N HIS A 102 -14.15 0.68 1.00
CA HIS A 102 -13.29 0.32 2.12
C HIS A 102 -12.09 -0.54 1.66
N TYR A 103 -12.28 -1.57 0.84
CA TYR A 103 -11.17 -2.41 0.37
C TYR A 103 -10.24 -1.66 -0.58
N TYR A 104 -10.78 -0.72 -1.36
CA TYR A 104 -9.96 0.20 -2.15
C TYR A 104 -9.09 1.09 -1.26
N TYR A 105 -9.64 1.59 -0.15
CA TYR A 105 -8.87 2.33 0.85
C TYR A 105 -7.76 1.47 1.46
N LEU A 106 -8.05 0.24 1.85
CA LEU A 106 -7.04 -0.69 2.39
C LEU A 106 -5.91 -0.91 1.37
N TYR A 107 -6.24 -1.16 0.11
CA TYR A 107 -5.23 -1.26 -0.95
C TYR A 107 -4.43 0.04 -1.11
N GLY A 108 -5.05 1.19 -0.95
CA GLY A 108 -4.36 2.48 -0.94
C GLY A 108 -3.35 2.61 0.21
N ILE A 109 -3.68 2.13 1.41
CA ILE A 109 -2.74 2.05 2.54
C ILE A 109 -1.52 1.20 2.18
N GLU A 110 -1.74 0.04 1.55
CA GLU A 110 -0.66 -0.84 1.09
C GLU A 110 0.25 -0.10 0.12
N ARG A 111 -0.31 0.61 -0.87
CA ARG A 111 0.47 1.39 -1.83
C ARG A 111 1.35 2.43 -1.15
N VAL A 112 0.79 3.21 -0.23
CA VAL A 112 1.56 4.21 0.53
C VAL A 112 2.68 3.55 1.31
N GLY A 113 2.39 2.50 2.09
CA GLY A 113 3.39 1.79 2.87
C GLY A 113 4.51 1.20 2.02
N MET A 114 4.18 0.64 0.87
CA MET A 114 5.15 0.04 -0.06
C MET A 114 5.99 1.08 -0.80
N LEU A 115 5.39 2.18 -1.28
CA LEU A 115 6.11 3.25 -1.96
C LEU A 115 7.13 3.93 -1.03
N PHE A 116 6.77 4.11 0.23
CA PHE A 116 7.69 4.61 1.27
C PHE A 116 8.70 3.56 1.75
N GLY A 117 8.43 2.28 1.52
CA GLY A 117 9.26 1.20 2.04
C GLY A 117 9.21 1.09 3.56
N THR A 118 8.10 1.46 4.18
CA THR A 118 7.92 1.48 5.64
C THR A 118 6.96 0.39 6.11
N GLU A 119 7.20 -0.15 7.29
CA GLU A 119 6.26 -1.05 7.99
C GLU A 119 5.27 -0.28 8.90
N ARG A 120 5.48 1.03 9.04
CA ARG A 120 4.66 1.88 9.92
C ARG A 120 4.30 3.19 9.23
N ILE A 121 3.05 3.61 9.42
CA ILE A 121 2.60 4.97 9.12
C ILE A 121 2.31 5.61 10.48
N GLY A 122 3.17 6.52 10.89
CA GLY A 122 3.19 7.01 12.27
C GLY A 122 3.31 5.85 13.27
N ASP A 123 2.38 5.74 14.21
CA ASP A 123 2.37 4.69 15.22
C ASP A 123 1.71 3.37 14.77
N HIS A 124 1.16 3.34 13.56
CA HIS A 124 0.35 2.22 13.05
C HIS A 124 1.19 1.23 12.24
N LYS A 125 1.17 -0.03 12.63
CA LYS A 125 1.71 -1.17 11.86
C LYS A 125 0.73 -1.55 10.76
N TRP A 126 0.68 -0.75 9.72
CA TRP A 126 -0.37 -0.78 8.69
C TRP A 126 -0.62 -2.16 8.10
N TYR A 127 0.45 -2.89 7.74
CA TYR A 127 0.30 -4.19 7.10
C TYR A 127 -0.27 -5.23 8.06
N ARG A 128 0.32 -5.33 9.26
CA ARG A 128 -0.12 -6.32 10.25
C ARG A 128 -1.58 -6.11 10.62
N THR A 129 -1.94 -4.87 10.96
CA THR A 129 -3.31 -4.55 11.38
C THR A 129 -4.32 -4.79 10.25
N GLY A 130 -3.97 -4.41 9.00
CA GLY A 130 -4.82 -4.64 7.84
C GLY A 130 -4.94 -6.13 7.48
N ALA A 131 -3.85 -6.90 7.54
CA ALA A 131 -3.88 -8.33 7.28
C ALA A 131 -4.73 -9.09 8.33
N GLU A 132 -4.57 -8.77 9.61
CA GLU A 132 -5.39 -9.33 10.68
C GLU A 132 -6.88 -9.03 10.44
N TYR A 133 -7.22 -7.80 10.06
CA TYR A 133 -8.58 -7.42 9.70
C TYR A 133 -9.12 -8.21 8.50
N LEU A 134 -8.36 -8.29 7.42
CA LEU A 134 -8.77 -9.00 6.21
C LEU A 134 -9.00 -10.49 6.49
N LEU A 135 -8.09 -11.14 7.19
CA LEU A 135 -8.23 -12.57 7.53
C LEU A 135 -9.45 -12.83 8.42
N ALA A 136 -9.73 -11.95 9.39
CA ALA A 136 -10.89 -12.07 10.26
C ALA A 136 -12.23 -11.86 9.53
N ASN A 137 -12.22 -11.18 8.37
CA ASN A 137 -13.42 -10.85 7.59
C ASN A 137 -13.51 -11.63 6.26
N GLN A 138 -12.68 -12.65 6.07
CA GLN A 138 -12.75 -13.51 4.88
C GLN A 138 -13.97 -14.41 4.96
N GLY A 139 -14.75 -14.46 3.89
CA GLY A 139 -15.89 -15.36 3.78
C GLY A 139 -15.48 -16.85 3.74
N ALA A 140 -16.39 -17.75 4.10
CA ALA A 140 -16.15 -19.19 4.12
C ALA A 140 -15.70 -19.77 2.76
N GLY A 141 -16.05 -19.12 1.65
CA GLY A 141 -15.59 -19.49 0.30
C GLY A 141 -14.24 -18.89 -0.09
N GLY A 142 -13.56 -18.19 0.82
CA GLY A 142 -12.24 -17.58 0.58
C GLY A 142 -12.29 -16.18 -0.06
N GLN A 143 -13.46 -15.63 -0.32
CA GLN A 143 -13.67 -14.31 -0.89
C GLN A 143 -13.98 -13.26 0.17
N TRP A 144 -13.94 -11.99 -0.23
CA TRP A 144 -14.48 -10.85 0.50
C TRP A 144 -15.63 -10.25 -0.32
N ASN A 145 -16.63 -9.68 0.31
CA ASN A 145 -17.86 -9.08 -0.23
C ASN A 145 -18.19 -9.49 -1.69
N ASP A 146 -17.45 -8.94 -2.66
CA ASP A 146 -17.58 -9.19 -4.09
C ASP A 146 -16.21 -9.44 -4.76
N THR A 147 -16.20 -9.56 -6.08
CA THR A 147 -14.98 -9.82 -6.86
C THR A 147 -13.98 -8.65 -6.76
N VAL A 148 -14.45 -7.41 -6.74
CA VAL A 148 -13.60 -6.21 -6.69
C VAL A 148 -12.92 -6.10 -5.34
N ASP A 149 -13.67 -6.25 -4.26
CA ASP A 149 -13.15 -6.25 -2.90
C ASP A 149 -12.18 -7.42 -2.67
N THR A 150 -12.48 -8.59 -3.23
CA THR A 150 -11.57 -9.75 -3.21
C THR A 150 -10.24 -9.44 -3.91
N CYS A 151 -10.27 -8.78 -5.06
CA CYS A 151 -9.04 -8.37 -5.76
C CYS A 151 -8.22 -7.39 -4.90
N PHE A 152 -8.84 -6.37 -4.31
CA PHE A 152 -8.14 -5.43 -3.45
C PHE A 152 -7.56 -6.08 -2.19
N ALA A 153 -8.30 -7.00 -1.56
CA ALA A 153 -7.80 -7.76 -0.42
C ALA A 153 -6.56 -8.60 -0.77
N ILE A 154 -6.58 -9.29 -1.93
CA ILE A 154 -5.43 -10.06 -2.40
C ILE A 154 -4.23 -9.15 -2.70
N LEU A 155 -4.44 -8.02 -3.37
CA LEU A 155 -3.37 -7.05 -3.66
C LEU A 155 -2.72 -6.53 -2.36
N PHE A 156 -3.54 -6.20 -1.36
CA PHE A 156 -3.06 -5.80 -0.05
C PHE A 156 -2.21 -6.90 0.61
N LEU A 157 -2.75 -8.11 0.72
CA LEU A 157 -2.09 -9.23 1.39
C LEU A 157 -0.78 -9.65 0.68
N ARG A 158 -0.74 -9.52 -0.64
CA ARG A 158 0.44 -9.79 -1.46
C ARG A 158 1.50 -8.71 -1.39
N ARG A 159 1.22 -7.56 -0.81
CA ARG A 159 2.10 -6.37 -0.92
C ARG A 159 2.50 -6.14 -2.38
N ALA A 160 1.48 -6.01 -3.25
CA ALA A 160 1.66 -6.07 -4.69
C ALA A 160 2.37 -4.83 -5.28
N THR A 161 2.37 -3.72 -4.56
CA THR A 161 3.01 -2.47 -5.01
C THR A 161 4.53 -2.60 -4.92
N ARG A 162 5.23 -2.25 -5.99
CA ARG A 162 6.69 -2.17 -6.01
C ARG A 162 7.18 -0.93 -5.27
N ARG A 163 8.25 -1.09 -4.50
CA ARG A 163 8.95 0.05 -3.91
C ARG A 163 9.57 0.92 -5.01
N LEU A 164 9.58 2.23 -4.76
CA LEU A 164 10.34 3.16 -5.59
C LEU A 164 11.80 3.13 -5.10
N ASP A 165 12.70 2.71 -5.97
CA ASP A 165 14.13 2.73 -5.68
C ASP A 165 14.64 4.15 -5.87
N VAL A 166 15.04 4.81 -4.79
CA VAL A 166 15.81 6.06 -4.91
C VAL A 166 17.14 5.68 -5.53
N ALA A 167 17.39 6.15 -6.74
CA ALA A 167 18.72 6.11 -7.29
C ALA A 167 19.65 6.85 -6.30
N THR A 168 20.35 6.09 -5.46
CA THR A 168 21.45 6.63 -4.69
C THR A 168 22.44 7.16 -5.72
N GLY A 169 22.45 8.48 -5.92
CA GLY A 169 23.35 9.18 -6.82
C GLY A 169 24.77 8.74 -6.51
N GLY A 170 25.33 7.97 -7.40
CA GLY A 170 26.67 7.42 -7.25
C GLY A 170 27.17 6.86 -8.57
N SER A 171 27.93 7.68 -9.24
CA SER A 171 29.00 7.32 -10.14
C SER A 171 28.74 7.35 -11.64
N SER A 172 29.09 8.50 -12.20
CA SER A 172 30.07 8.59 -13.30
C SER A 172 29.92 7.58 -14.43
N ARG A 173 29.22 7.95 -15.48
CA ARG A 173 29.56 7.45 -16.81
C ARG A 173 30.79 8.21 -17.32
N ARG A 174 31.89 7.50 -17.42
CA ARG A 174 32.97 7.83 -18.36
C ARG A 174 32.61 7.22 -19.71
#